data_5c2e555a7cd26385c6f7deb931afd86f
#
_entry.id   5c2e555a7cd26385c6f7deb931afd86f
#
_cell.length_a   1.000
_cell.length_b   1.000
_cell.length_c   1.000
_cell.angle_alpha   90.00
_cell.angle_beta   90.00
_cell.angle_gamma   90.00
#
_symmetry.space_group_name_H-M   'P 1'
#
loop_
_entity.id
_entity.type
_entity.pdbx_description
1 polymer ?
#
loop_
_entity_poly.entity_id
_entity_poly.type
_entity_poly.pdbx_seq_one_letter_code
_entity_poly.pdbx_strand_id
1 'polypeptide(L)'
;MKKLTQAGKIEERDAIVTEAVQKWSRRLLKLAGVKVTVQGLENIPEGAVVFVSNHQGLFDIPTLLGYLDRPHGLIAKKEAEKIPMIRTWMRYLGCIFLDRENARSAMNSLREGTELLKKGYSITIFPEGTRSRSDQMGDFLSLIHI
;
A
#
# COMPACT_ATOMS: atom_id res chain seq x y z
N MET A 1 -17.80 3.98 -7.21
CA MET A 1 -16.54 4.72 -7.08
C MET A 1 -16.47 5.95 -7.97
N LYS A 2 -16.50 5.86 -9.31
CA LYS A 2 -16.44 7.06 -10.20
C LYS A 2 -17.49 8.14 -9.88
N LYS A 3 -18.75 7.74 -9.63
CA LYS A 3 -19.83 8.68 -9.27
C LYS A 3 -19.55 9.45 -7.98
N LEU A 4 -19.00 8.78 -6.94
CA LEU A 4 -18.65 9.42 -5.66
C LEU A 4 -17.49 10.41 -5.84
N THR A 5 -16.48 10.06 -6.64
CA THR A 5 -15.37 10.96 -6.97
C THR A 5 -15.87 12.21 -7.70
N GLN A 6 -16.77 12.06 -8.69
CA GLN A 6 -17.36 13.17 -9.43
C GLN A 6 -18.26 14.08 -8.57
N ALA A 7 -18.90 13.49 -7.56
CA ALA A 7 -19.75 14.21 -6.61
C ALA A 7 -18.95 14.84 -5.44
N GLY A 8 -17.60 14.76 -5.44
CA GLY A 8 -16.75 15.27 -4.36
C GLY A 8 -16.82 14.49 -3.05
N LYS A 9 -17.51 13.35 -3.00
CA LYS A 9 -17.70 12.51 -1.82
C LYS A 9 -16.50 11.57 -1.61
N ILE A 10 -15.33 12.16 -1.39
CA ILE A 10 -14.05 11.42 -1.33
C ILE A 10 -13.99 10.51 -0.11
N GLU A 11 -14.35 11.02 1.07
CA GLU A 11 -14.33 10.24 2.33
C GLU A 11 -15.26 9.02 2.26
N GLU A 12 -16.49 9.18 1.75
CA GLU A 12 -17.44 8.09 1.56
C GLU A 12 -16.87 7.03 0.60
N ARG A 13 -16.25 7.48 -0.50
CA ARG A 13 -15.57 6.61 -1.44
C ARG A 13 -14.45 5.81 -0.77
N ASP A 14 -13.58 6.48 -0.03
CA ASP A 14 -12.40 5.89 0.60
C ASP A 14 -12.78 4.89 1.70
N ALA A 15 -13.83 5.17 2.46
CA ALA A 15 -14.38 4.23 3.43
C ALA A 15 -14.88 2.94 2.75
N ILE A 16 -15.64 3.06 1.65
CA ILE A 16 -16.14 1.89 0.90
C ILE A 16 -14.98 1.10 0.29
N VAL A 17 -13.98 1.78 -0.28
CA VAL A 17 -12.80 1.13 -0.86
C VAL A 17 -12.03 0.37 0.21
N THR A 18 -11.76 0.98 1.35
CA THR A 18 -11.04 0.36 2.47
C THR A 18 -11.76 -0.87 2.97
N GLU A 19 -13.06 -0.77 3.25
CA GLU A 19 -13.86 -1.90 3.71
C GLU A 19 -13.85 -3.06 2.70
N ALA A 20 -14.03 -2.76 1.42
CA ALA A 20 -14.02 -3.77 0.37
C ALA A 20 -12.67 -4.49 0.26
N VAL A 21 -11.57 -3.73 0.33
CA VAL A 21 -10.20 -4.28 0.24
C VAL A 21 -9.86 -5.07 1.49
N GLN A 22 -10.22 -4.61 2.68
CA GLN A 22 -10.03 -5.36 3.92
C GLN A 22 -10.78 -6.70 3.90
N LYS A 23 -12.06 -6.69 3.52
CA LYS A 23 -12.87 -7.91 3.40
C LYS A 23 -12.28 -8.89 2.39
N TRP A 24 -11.86 -8.38 1.23
CA TRP A 24 -11.20 -9.19 0.20
C TRP A 24 -9.90 -9.81 0.71
N SER A 25 -9.04 -9.01 1.32
CA SER A 25 -7.75 -9.45 1.87
C SER A 25 -7.91 -10.54 2.93
N ARG A 26 -8.81 -10.32 3.89
CA ARG A 26 -9.10 -11.30 4.96
C ARG A 26 -9.68 -12.61 4.39
N ARG A 27 -10.55 -12.53 3.38
CA ARG A 27 -11.08 -13.73 2.69
C ARG A 27 -9.99 -14.49 1.96
N LEU A 28 -9.11 -13.78 1.24
CA LEU A 28 -7.98 -14.38 0.53
C LEU A 28 -7.06 -15.13 1.50
N LEU A 29 -6.67 -14.50 2.61
CA LEU A 29 -5.81 -15.10 3.63
C LEU A 29 -6.47 -16.32 4.26
N LYS A 30 -7.77 -16.24 4.58
CA LYS A 30 -8.53 -17.37 5.10
C LYS A 30 -8.58 -18.55 4.11
N LEU A 31 -8.81 -18.30 2.83
CA LEU A 31 -8.82 -19.33 1.79
C LEU A 31 -7.45 -19.98 1.60
N ALA A 32 -6.38 -19.21 1.79
CA ALA A 32 -5.01 -19.69 1.75
C ALA A 32 -4.56 -20.41 3.04
N GLY A 33 -5.43 -20.50 4.06
CA GLY A 33 -5.10 -21.12 5.35
C GLY A 33 -4.14 -20.29 6.22
N VAL A 34 -3.94 -19.01 5.89
CA VAL A 34 -3.03 -18.13 6.63
C VAL A 34 -3.71 -17.68 7.92
N LYS A 35 -3.03 -17.89 9.04
CA LYS A 35 -3.42 -17.35 10.35
C LYS A 35 -2.63 -16.07 10.60
N VAL A 36 -3.34 -14.99 10.89
CA VAL A 36 -2.73 -13.69 11.18
C VAL A 36 -2.96 -13.34 12.65
N THR A 37 -1.89 -13.02 13.35
CA THR A 37 -1.93 -12.44 14.70
C THR A 37 -1.40 -11.03 14.62
N VAL A 38 -2.15 -10.08 15.16
CA VAL A 38 -1.78 -8.66 15.16
C VAL A 38 -1.58 -8.21 16.60
N GLN A 39 -0.50 -7.47 16.84
CA GLN A 39 -0.17 -6.89 18.14
C GLN A 39 0.29 -5.45 17.91
N GLY A 40 0.01 -4.56 18.86
CA GLY A 40 0.54 -3.20 18.84
C GLY A 40 -0.21 -2.22 17.92
N LEU A 41 -1.45 -2.52 17.49
CA LEU A 41 -2.25 -1.56 16.72
C LEU A 41 -2.48 -0.26 17.47
N GLU A 42 -2.58 -0.35 18.79
CA GLU A 42 -2.74 0.77 19.71
C GLU A 42 -1.54 1.74 19.71
N ASN A 43 -0.39 1.31 19.20
CA ASN A 43 0.82 2.14 19.10
C ASN A 43 0.89 2.96 17.82
N ILE A 44 -0.06 2.76 16.89
CA ILE A 44 -0.09 3.52 15.65
C ILE A 44 -0.54 4.95 15.97
N PRO A 45 0.29 5.99 15.69
CA PRO A 45 -0.08 7.36 15.98
C PRO A 45 -1.28 7.83 15.15
N GLU A 46 -1.96 8.85 15.65
CA GLU A 46 -3.02 9.51 14.89
C GLU A 46 -2.47 10.22 13.65
N GLY A 47 -3.35 10.46 12.66
CA GLY A 47 -3.01 11.12 11.41
C GLY A 47 -2.36 10.20 10.38
N ALA A 48 -1.74 10.80 9.38
CA ALA A 48 -1.07 10.08 8.30
C ALA A 48 0.29 9.53 8.76
N VAL A 49 0.55 8.28 8.46
CA VAL A 49 1.80 7.59 8.82
C VAL A 49 2.41 6.88 7.62
N VAL A 50 3.71 6.67 7.66
CA VAL A 50 4.41 5.77 6.75
C VAL A 50 4.66 4.45 7.48
N PHE A 51 4.01 3.39 7.03
CA PHE A 51 4.31 2.04 7.49
C PHE A 51 5.51 1.51 6.73
N VAL A 52 6.51 1.07 7.46
CA VAL A 52 7.71 0.44 6.90
C VAL A 52 7.68 -1.03 7.27
N SER A 53 7.67 -1.92 6.29
CA SER A 53 7.58 -3.37 6.51
C SER A 53 8.65 -4.10 5.70
N ASN A 54 9.15 -5.20 6.24
CA ASN A 54 9.91 -6.17 5.47
C ASN A 54 9.00 -6.84 4.42
N HIS A 55 9.61 -7.35 3.35
CA HIS A 55 8.88 -7.99 2.24
C HIS A 55 9.37 -9.40 2.00
N GLN A 56 8.64 -10.39 2.50
CA GLN A 56 9.04 -11.81 2.42
C GLN A 56 8.22 -12.60 1.41
N GLY A 57 6.93 -12.30 1.25
CA GLY A 57 6.06 -13.13 0.48
C GLY A 57 4.90 -12.43 -0.23
N LEU A 58 4.10 -13.24 -0.91
CA LEU A 58 2.90 -12.76 -1.63
C LEU A 58 1.80 -12.28 -0.68
N PHE A 59 1.76 -12.82 0.54
CA PHE A 59 0.70 -12.54 1.51
C PHE A 59 0.96 -11.32 2.38
N ASP A 60 2.13 -10.68 2.29
CA ASP A 60 2.44 -9.47 3.05
C ASP A 60 1.44 -8.36 2.74
N ILE A 61 1.19 -8.11 1.45
CA ILE A 61 0.24 -7.08 1.01
C ILE A 61 -1.18 -7.34 1.52
N PRO A 62 -1.80 -8.53 1.29
CA PRO A 62 -3.11 -8.83 1.86
C PRO A 62 -3.13 -8.78 3.39
N THR A 63 -2.04 -9.13 4.06
CA THR A 63 -1.96 -9.06 5.53
C THR A 63 -2.04 -7.61 6.00
N LEU A 64 -1.22 -6.73 5.45
CA LEU A 64 -1.25 -5.31 5.78
C LEU A 64 -2.59 -4.67 5.43
N LEU A 65 -3.08 -4.86 4.20
CA LEU A 65 -4.37 -4.31 3.75
C LEU A 65 -5.57 -4.85 4.55
N GLY A 66 -5.48 -6.07 5.06
CA GLY A 66 -6.55 -6.71 5.80
C GLY A 66 -6.60 -6.38 7.29
N TYR A 67 -5.46 -6.05 7.89
CA TYR A 67 -5.34 -6.04 9.36
C TYR A 67 -4.79 -4.73 9.94
N LEU A 68 -4.19 -3.85 9.15
CA LEU A 68 -3.95 -2.49 9.62
C LEU A 68 -5.28 -1.73 9.68
N ASP A 69 -5.54 -1.12 10.82
CA ASP A 69 -6.85 -0.51 11.12
C ASP A 69 -7.01 0.91 10.57
N ARG A 70 -6.44 1.14 9.39
CA ARG A 70 -6.63 2.41 8.67
C ARG A 70 -6.39 2.26 7.17
N PRO A 71 -7.01 3.16 6.37
CA PRO A 71 -6.73 3.25 4.94
C PRO A 71 -5.27 3.58 4.69
N HIS A 72 -4.61 2.84 3.81
CA HIS A 72 -3.26 3.14 3.39
C HIS A 72 -3.00 2.68 1.96
N GLY A 73 -2.26 3.49 1.21
CA GLY A 73 -1.72 3.12 -0.09
C GLY A 73 -0.43 2.31 0.05
N LEU A 74 0.07 1.84 -1.07
CA LEU A 74 1.31 1.08 -1.18
C LEU A 74 2.21 1.73 -2.22
N ILE A 75 3.52 1.75 -1.98
CA ILE A 75 4.47 2.00 -3.06
C ILE A 75 4.67 0.69 -3.81
N ALA A 76 4.27 0.68 -5.07
CA ALA A 76 4.25 -0.51 -5.91
C ALA A 76 5.10 -0.32 -7.16
N LYS A 77 5.59 -1.43 -7.72
CA LYS A 77 6.31 -1.42 -8.98
C LYS A 77 5.40 -0.96 -10.12
N LYS A 78 5.90 -0.10 -11.03
CA LYS A 78 5.16 0.49 -12.16
C LYS A 78 4.45 -0.56 -13.03
N GLU A 79 5.02 -1.75 -13.17
CA GLU A 79 4.44 -2.83 -13.95
C GLU A 79 3.09 -3.32 -13.42
N ALA A 80 2.79 -3.14 -12.13
CA ALA A 80 1.48 -3.44 -11.57
C ALA A 80 0.37 -2.58 -12.22
N GLU A 81 0.72 -1.41 -12.75
CA GLU A 81 -0.20 -0.52 -13.46
C GLU A 81 -0.72 -1.11 -14.78
N LYS A 82 0.00 -2.08 -15.35
CA LYS A 82 -0.40 -2.75 -16.60
C LYS A 82 -1.62 -3.67 -16.44
N ILE A 83 -1.99 -4.02 -15.20
CA ILE A 83 -3.14 -4.89 -14.91
C ILE A 83 -4.36 -4.00 -14.62
N PRO A 84 -5.34 -3.87 -15.55
CA PRO A 84 -6.37 -2.81 -15.50
C PRO A 84 -7.22 -2.84 -14.22
N MET A 85 -7.64 -4.04 -13.78
CA MET A 85 -8.47 -4.19 -12.58
C MET A 85 -7.68 -3.81 -11.33
N ILE A 86 -6.46 -4.34 -11.18
CA ILE A 86 -5.58 -4.07 -10.03
C ILE A 86 -5.24 -2.58 -9.99
N ARG A 87 -4.83 -1.99 -11.13
CA ARG A 87 -4.55 -0.56 -11.25
C ARG A 87 -5.69 0.30 -10.72
N THR A 88 -6.93 -0.05 -11.08
CA THR A 88 -8.10 0.74 -10.67
C THR A 88 -8.27 0.75 -9.16
N TRP A 89 -8.17 -0.41 -8.50
CA TRP A 89 -8.26 -0.50 -7.04
C TRP A 89 -7.08 0.15 -6.34
N MET A 90 -5.86 -0.04 -6.85
CA MET A 90 -4.66 0.57 -6.30
C MET A 90 -4.73 2.11 -6.34
N ARG A 91 -5.27 2.69 -7.43
CA ARG A 91 -5.47 4.14 -7.52
C ARG A 91 -6.50 4.64 -6.50
N TYR A 92 -7.58 3.91 -6.25
CA TYR A 92 -8.54 4.28 -5.21
C TYR A 92 -7.97 4.18 -3.79
N LEU A 93 -7.03 3.25 -3.55
CA LEU A 93 -6.29 3.13 -2.30
C LEU A 93 -5.21 4.21 -2.10
N GLY A 94 -4.92 5.02 -3.10
CA GLY A 94 -3.81 5.98 -3.05
C GLY A 94 -2.44 5.31 -3.21
N CYS A 95 -2.36 4.18 -3.91
CA CYS A 95 -1.08 3.55 -4.21
C CYS A 95 -0.28 4.37 -5.22
N ILE A 96 1.03 4.38 -5.04
CA ILE A 96 2.00 5.09 -5.85
C ILE A 96 2.75 4.08 -6.70
N PHE A 97 2.85 4.34 -8.00
CA PHE A 97 3.58 3.48 -8.93
C PHE A 97 4.99 4.03 -9.15
N LEU A 98 5.99 3.27 -8.70
CA LEU A 98 7.39 3.65 -8.75
C LEU A 98 8.08 3.03 -9.97
N ASP A 99 8.59 3.89 -10.85
CA ASP A 99 9.49 3.51 -11.93
C ASP A 99 10.93 3.57 -11.44
N ARG A 100 11.55 2.41 -11.21
CA ARG A 100 12.90 2.32 -10.65
C ARG A 100 13.99 2.49 -11.69
N GLU A 101 13.66 2.38 -12.96
CA GLU A 101 14.63 2.53 -14.06
C GLU A 101 14.79 3.99 -14.46
N ASN A 102 13.93 4.88 -13.96
CA ASN A 102 13.94 6.30 -14.26
C ASN A 102 13.95 7.13 -12.99
N ALA A 103 15.12 7.61 -12.59
CA ALA A 103 15.32 8.38 -11.37
C ALA A 103 14.41 9.64 -11.27
N ARG A 104 14.18 10.33 -12.39
CA ARG A 104 13.30 11.49 -12.43
C ARG A 104 11.83 11.11 -12.19
N SER A 105 11.38 10.00 -12.77
CA SER A 105 10.05 9.45 -12.55
C SER A 105 9.88 8.98 -11.10
N ALA A 106 10.88 8.29 -10.55
CA ALA A 106 10.91 7.86 -9.17
C ALA A 106 10.79 9.04 -8.19
N MET A 107 11.54 10.11 -8.43
CA MET A 107 11.45 11.33 -7.62
C MET A 107 10.06 11.98 -7.67
N ASN A 108 9.40 11.99 -8.84
CA ASN A 108 8.04 12.50 -8.95
C ASN A 108 7.05 11.63 -8.17
N SER A 109 7.19 10.31 -8.23
CA SER A 109 6.37 9.38 -7.45
C SER A 109 6.53 9.59 -5.94
N LEU A 110 7.75 9.84 -5.47
CA LEU A 110 7.99 10.15 -4.05
C LEU A 110 7.36 11.49 -3.63
N ARG A 111 7.41 12.49 -4.51
CA ARG A 111 6.70 13.78 -4.27
C ARG A 111 5.19 13.59 -4.20
N GLU A 112 4.62 12.77 -5.09
CA GLU A 112 3.20 12.38 -5.02
C GLU A 112 2.86 11.75 -3.67
N GLY A 113 3.71 10.86 -3.16
CA GLY A 113 3.57 10.26 -1.83
C GLY A 113 3.56 11.31 -0.72
N THR A 114 4.48 12.27 -0.78
CA THR A 114 4.53 13.37 0.19
C THR A 114 3.23 14.19 0.19
N GLU A 115 2.68 14.47 -0.98
CA GLU A 115 1.41 15.20 -1.09
C GLU A 115 0.21 14.38 -0.58
N LEU A 116 0.21 13.05 -0.76
CA LEU A 116 -0.80 12.18 -0.17
C LEU A 116 -0.73 12.18 1.36
N LEU A 117 0.47 12.08 1.94
CA LEU A 117 0.67 12.17 3.40
C LEU A 117 0.17 13.50 3.96
N LYS A 118 0.46 14.64 3.31
CA LYS A 118 -0.05 15.96 3.68
C LYS A 118 -1.58 16.05 3.66
N LYS A 119 -2.23 15.26 2.78
CA LYS A 119 -3.69 15.15 2.68
C LYS A 119 -4.30 14.17 3.70
N GLY A 120 -3.49 13.57 4.58
CA GLY A 120 -3.96 12.64 5.60
C GLY A 120 -3.98 11.15 5.18
N TYR A 121 -3.46 10.81 3.99
CA TYR A 121 -3.39 9.40 3.55
C TYR A 121 -2.13 8.74 4.08
N SER A 122 -2.26 7.57 4.68
CA SER A 122 -1.12 6.74 5.08
C SER A 122 -0.56 5.95 3.88
N ILE A 123 0.73 5.61 3.95
CA ILE A 123 1.43 4.88 2.89
C ILE A 123 2.23 3.74 3.51
N THR A 124 2.22 2.58 2.86
CA THR A 124 3.09 1.46 3.20
C THR A 124 4.22 1.34 2.21
N ILE A 125 5.44 1.18 2.71
CA ILE A 125 6.64 0.94 1.91
C ILE A 125 7.32 -0.37 2.32
N PHE A 126 7.88 -1.05 1.32
CA PHE A 126 8.80 -2.17 1.50
C PHE A 126 10.20 -1.71 1.07
N PRO A 127 11.05 -1.29 2.02
CA PRO A 127 12.31 -0.63 1.69
C PRO A 127 13.31 -1.55 0.99
N GLU A 128 13.16 -2.86 1.12
CA GLU A 128 13.94 -3.86 0.37
C GLU A 128 13.70 -3.79 -1.14
N GLY A 129 12.57 -3.22 -1.55
CA GLY A 129 12.21 -3.07 -2.95
C GLY A 129 11.89 -4.37 -3.69
N THR A 130 12.18 -5.51 -3.11
CA THR A 130 11.88 -6.85 -3.64
C THR A 130 11.56 -7.78 -2.47
N ARG A 131 11.04 -8.97 -2.76
CA ARG A 131 10.81 -9.99 -1.73
C ARG A 131 12.12 -10.68 -1.40
N SER A 132 12.46 -10.77 -0.11
CA SER A 132 13.64 -11.53 0.34
C SER A 132 13.52 -13.02 0.06
N ARG A 133 12.29 -13.56 0.10
CA ARG A 133 11.99 -15.00 -0.06
C ARG A 133 12.71 -15.90 0.95
N SER A 134 13.16 -15.31 2.04
CA SER A 134 13.83 -15.97 3.16
C SER A 134 13.27 -15.45 4.49
N ASP A 135 13.70 -16.02 5.60
CA ASP A 135 13.39 -15.58 6.95
C ASP A 135 14.20 -14.33 7.37
N GLN A 136 15.17 -13.92 6.54
CA GLN A 136 15.98 -12.75 6.78
C GLN A 136 15.52 -11.57 5.94
N MET A 137 15.57 -10.38 6.53
CA MET A 137 15.30 -9.12 5.85
C MET A 137 16.43 -8.82 4.86
N GLY A 138 16.06 -8.38 3.66
CA GLY A 138 16.99 -7.93 2.66
C GLY A 138 17.53 -6.52 2.95
N ASP A 139 18.56 -6.11 2.21
CA ASP A 139 19.11 -4.77 2.31
C ASP A 139 18.10 -3.71 1.86
N PHE A 140 18.07 -2.60 2.57
CA PHE A 140 17.22 -1.48 2.21
C PHE A 140 17.79 -0.74 1.00
N LEU A 141 16.94 -0.51 0.02
CA LEU A 141 17.31 0.32 -1.12
C LEU A 141 17.61 1.74 -0.65
N SER A 142 18.79 2.21 -0.96
CA SER A 142 19.13 3.61 -0.84
C SER A 142 18.50 4.41 -1.99
N LEU A 143 18.09 5.65 -1.74
CA LEU A 143 17.66 6.60 -2.77
C LEU A 143 18.74 6.82 -3.86
N ILE A 144 19.97 6.45 -3.59
CA ILE A 144 21.09 6.52 -4.54
C ILE A 144 21.04 5.38 -5.59
N HIS A 145 20.28 4.33 -5.30
CA HIS A 145 20.14 3.15 -6.17
C HIS A 145 18.79 3.10 -6.92
N ILE A 146 18.01 4.18 -6.86
CA ILE A 146 16.74 4.34 -7.58
C ILE A 146 16.97 5.28 -8.77
#